data_21d279bdfa3aa8c3bccf8e02553caca7
#
_entry.id   21d279bdfa3aa8c3bccf8e02553caca7
#
_cell.length_a   1.000
_cell.length_b   1.000
_cell.length_c   1.000
_cell.angle_alpha   90.00
_cell.angle_beta   90.00
_cell.angle_gamma   90.00
#
_symmetry.space_group_name_H-M   'P 1'
#
loop_
_entity.id
_entity.type
_entity.pdbx_description
1 polymer ?
#
loop_
_entity_poly.entity_id
_entity_poly.type
_entity_poly.pdbx_seq_one_letter_code
_entity_poly.pdbx_strand_id
1 'polypeptide(L)'
;VTRLIEQIQTPLPREAAFDFVADFANAMHWDPGVATSERIDEGPVGIGARYRLGVRLGGRVAPMEYRITEFVRPERVVLVGEGSGVAAVDDIRFAEAGAGTRIDYTADIRLEGLMRLVQPFLGRAFKALGRNALAGMQRTLDARQAAATAVAGAAAPAAALAVTASGPGPTADGA
;
A
#
# COMPACT_ATOMS: atom_id res chain seq x y z
N VAL A 1 14.13 -14.66 -15.34
CA VAL A 1 13.25 -13.66 -14.73
C VAL A 1 11.83 -14.18 -14.74
N THR A 2 11.16 -14.13 -13.60
CA THR A 2 9.72 -14.42 -13.50
C THR A 2 9.00 -13.09 -13.37
N ARG A 3 8.13 -12.77 -14.32
CA ARG A 3 7.30 -11.58 -14.29
C ARG A 3 5.92 -11.89 -13.76
N LEU A 4 5.49 -11.12 -12.79
CA LEU A 4 4.13 -11.09 -12.25
C LEU A 4 3.48 -9.79 -12.70
N ILE A 5 2.23 -9.85 -13.13
CA ILE A 5 1.43 -8.68 -13.49
C ILE A 5 0.06 -8.91 -12.88
N GLU A 6 -0.32 -8.05 -11.98
CA GLU A 6 -1.60 -8.12 -11.28
C GLU A 6 -2.22 -6.72 -11.23
N GLN A 7 -3.54 -6.65 -11.16
CA GLN A 7 -4.30 -5.40 -11.07
C GLN A 7 -5.35 -5.54 -9.99
N ILE A 8 -5.53 -4.49 -9.19
CA ILE A 8 -6.61 -4.39 -8.21
C ILE A 8 -7.29 -3.02 -8.32
N GLN A 9 -8.48 -2.92 -7.72
CA GLN A 9 -9.18 -1.66 -7.54
C GLN A 9 -9.62 -1.53 -6.09
N THR A 10 -9.56 -0.31 -5.56
CA THR A 10 -9.98 0.02 -4.20
C THR A 10 -10.78 1.32 -4.19
N PRO A 11 -11.77 1.48 -3.30
CA PRO A 11 -12.45 2.77 -3.14
C PRO A 11 -11.59 3.84 -2.46
N LEU A 12 -10.38 3.50 -1.97
CA LEU A 12 -9.47 4.47 -1.34
C LEU A 12 -8.99 5.50 -2.38
N PRO A 13 -8.98 6.81 -2.07
CA PRO A 13 -8.45 7.84 -2.96
C PRO A 13 -6.98 7.61 -3.32
N ARG A 14 -6.57 8.03 -4.53
CA ARG A 14 -5.27 7.72 -5.12
C ARG A 14 -4.09 8.15 -4.24
N GLU A 15 -4.14 9.37 -3.70
CA GLU A 15 -3.08 9.89 -2.82
C GLU A 15 -2.91 9.02 -1.57
N ALA A 16 -4.02 8.64 -0.94
CA ALA A 16 -4.01 7.82 0.27
C ALA A 16 -3.55 6.38 -0.02
N ALA A 17 -3.95 5.81 -1.15
CA ALA A 17 -3.50 4.50 -1.61
C ALA A 17 -1.99 4.52 -1.91
N PHE A 18 -1.52 5.54 -2.63
CA PHE A 18 -0.11 5.73 -2.95
C PHE A 18 0.74 5.88 -1.68
N ASP A 19 0.39 6.82 -0.80
CA ASP A 19 1.16 7.11 0.40
C ASP A 19 1.31 5.87 1.31
N PHE A 20 0.26 5.05 1.38
CA PHE A 20 0.30 3.82 2.18
C PHE A 20 1.14 2.72 1.54
N VAL A 21 1.01 2.50 0.23
CA VAL A 21 1.70 1.40 -0.48
C VAL A 21 3.15 1.75 -0.78
N ALA A 22 3.46 3.01 -1.11
CA ALA A 22 4.82 3.45 -1.41
C ALA A 22 5.75 3.40 -0.19
N ASP A 23 5.22 3.52 1.02
CA ASP A 23 5.96 3.25 2.25
C ASP A 23 6.00 1.74 2.51
N PHE A 24 7.07 1.09 2.09
CA PHE A 24 7.25 -0.35 2.23
C PHE A 24 7.42 -0.83 3.68
N ALA A 25 7.54 0.07 4.65
CA ALA A 25 7.36 -0.30 6.06
C ALA A 25 5.95 -0.86 6.33
N ASN A 26 4.98 -0.53 5.48
CA ASN A 26 3.62 -1.06 5.54
C ASN A 26 3.46 -2.43 4.83
N ALA A 27 4.48 -2.96 4.16
CA ALA A 27 4.35 -4.19 3.34
C ALA A 27 3.85 -5.39 4.14
N MET A 28 4.26 -5.54 5.40
CA MET A 28 3.79 -6.60 6.28
C MET A 28 2.28 -6.57 6.58
N HIS A 29 1.63 -5.43 6.37
CA HIS A 29 0.19 -5.28 6.64
C HIS A 29 -0.68 -5.71 5.45
N TRP A 30 -0.11 -5.76 4.25
CA TRP A 30 -0.87 -6.12 3.05
C TRP A 30 -0.32 -7.33 2.30
N ASP A 31 0.96 -7.67 2.43
CA ASP A 31 1.53 -8.87 1.81
C ASP A 31 1.73 -10.00 2.84
N PRO A 32 0.93 -11.08 2.79
CA PRO A 32 1.12 -12.23 3.67
C PRO A 32 2.45 -12.96 3.45
N GLY A 33 3.13 -12.72 2.32
CA GLY A 33 4.48 -13.19 2.06
C GLY A 33 5.55 -12.45 2.84
N VAL A 34 5.24 -11.29 3.42
CA VAL A 34 6.14 -10.49 4.25
C VAL A 34 5.87 -10.76 5.73
N ALA A 35 6.90 -11.21 6.45
CA ALA A 35 6.82 -11.48 7.88
C ALA A 35 7.09 -10.24 8.73
N THR A 36 8.06 -9.43 8.28
CA THR A 36 8.48 -8.19 8.93
C THR A 36 8.84 -7.17 7.87
N SER A 37 8.62 -5.90 8.16
CA SER A 37 9.00 -4.82 7.28
C SER A 37 9.29 -3.57 8.12
N GLU A 38 10.46 -2.98 7.91
CA GLU A 38 10.91 -1.81 8.64
C GLU A 38 11.67 -0.87 7.72
N ARG A 39 11.57 0.40 8.00
CA ARG A 39 12.42 1.41 7.37
C ARG A 39 13.77 1.44 8.05
N ILE A 40 14.87 1.55 7.28
CA ILE A 40 16.24 1.51 7.79
C ILE A 40 17.04 2.80 7.52
N ASP A 41 16.38 3.83 7.01
CA ASP A 41 16.95 5.17 6.84
C ASP A 41 16.03 6.23 7.43
N GLU A 42 16.49 7.46 7.53
CA GLU A 42 15.74 8.62 8.05
C GLU A 42 15.26 9.52 6.91
N GLY A 43 14.27 10.38 7.21
CA GLY A 43 13.74 11.36 6.27
C GLY A 43 12.39 11.01 5.68
N PRO A 44 11.85 11.76 4.70
CA PRO A 44 10.57 11.49 4.06
C PRO A 44 10.62 10.25 3.17
N VAL A 45 9.46 9.61 2.93
CA VAL A 45 9.35 8.57 1.90
C VAL A 45 9.58 9.19 0.52
N GLY A 46 10.49 8.62 -0.25
CA GLY A 46 10.88 9.16 -1.54
C GLY A 46 12.03 8.39 -2.17
N ILE A 47 12.60 8.93 -3.26
CA ILE A 47 13.75 8.32 -3.94
C ILE A 47 14.89 8.12 -2.94
N GLY A 48 15.46 6.91 -2.92
CA GLY A 48 16.54 6.51 -2.04
C GLY A 48 16.09 5.93 -0.69
N ALA A 49 14.82 6.07 -0.30
CA ALA A 49 14.29 5.46 0.93
C ALA A 49 14.53 3.95 0.95
N ARG A 50 15.00 3.43 2.08
CA ARG A 50 15.45 2.04 2.23
C ARG A 50 14.64 1.30 3.28
N TYR A 51 14.38 0.03 2.98
CA TYR A 51 13.56 -0.85 3.82
C TYR A 51 14.22 -2.21 3.97
N ARG A 52 14.06 -2.83 5.13
CA ARG A 52 14.42 -4.22 5.36
C ARG A 52 13.15 -5.04 5.54
N LEU A 53 12.98 -6.05 4.69
CA LEU A 53 11.86 -6.97 4.73
C LEU A 53 12.32 -8.38 5.07
N GLY A 54 11.56 -9.06 5.92
CA GLY A 54 11.66 -10.50 6.11
C GLY A 54 10.65 -11.22 5.23
N VAL A 55 11.08 -11.80 4.12
CA VAL A 55 10.20 -12.45 3.13
C VAL A 55 10.12 -13.95 3.39
N ARG A 56 8.90 -14.52 3.39
CA ARG A 56 8.67 -15.96 3.57
C ARG A 56 8.99 -16.71 2.28
N LEU A 57 10.06 -17.47 2.28
CA LEU A 57 10.51 -18.28 1.17
C LEU A 57 10.72 -19.74 1.63
N GLY A 58 9.94 -20.68 1.07
CA GLY A 58 10.14 -22.11 1.33
C GLY A 58 10.12 -22.51 2.81
N GLY A 59 9.26 -21.89 3.64
CA GLY A 59 9.15 -22.15 5.07
C GLY A 59 10.17 -21.42 5.96
N ARG A 60 11.01 -20.57 5.38
CA ARG A 60 11.98 -19.71 6.08
C ARG A 60 11.68 -18.25 5.85
N VAL A 61 12.12 -17.40 6.77
CA VAL A 61 12.12 -15.93 6.58
C VAL A 61 13.50 -15.52 6.08
N ALA A 62 13.54 -14.96 4.89
CA ALA A 62 14.76 -14.51 4.23
C ALA A 62 14.83 -12.98 4.26
N PRO A 63 15.95 -12.36 4.70
CA PRO A 63 16.08 -10.92 4.68
C PRO A 63 16.30 -10.42 3.25
N MET A 64 15.59 -9.34 2.91
CA MET A 64 15.77 -8.57 1.68
C MET A 64 15.82 -7.09 2.00
N GLU A 65 16.70 -6.36 1.34
CA GLU A 65 16.71 -4.89 1.40
C GLU A 65 16.10 -4.31 0.13
N TYR A 66 15.18 -3.37 0.31
CA TYR A 66 14.51 -2.65 -0.76
C TYR A 66 14.91 -1.19 -0.75
N ARG A 67 14.99 -0.59 -1.94
CA ARG A 67 15.24 0.83 -2.11
C ARG A 67 14.31 1.41 -3.17
N ILE A 68 13.72 2.56 -2.89
CA ILE A 68 12.95 3.32 -3.89
C ILE A 68 13.91 3.92 -4.91
N THR A 69 13.71 3.58 -6.18
CA THR A 69 14.50 4.08 -7.32
C THR A 69 13.75 5.09 -8.17
N GLU A 70 12.41 5.06 -8.14
CA GLU A 70 11.54 6.04 -8.78
C GLU A 70 10.37 6.37 -7.87
N PHE A 71 10.00 7.65 -7.78
CA PHE A 71 8.93 8.13 -6.93
C PHE A 71 8.23 9.32 -7.57
N VAL A 72 7.07 9.07 -8.15
CA VAL A 72 6.21 10.08 -8.81
C VAL A 72 4.86 10.05 -8.11
N ARG A 73 4.73 10.87 -7.06
CA ARG A 73 3.50 10.92 -6.24
C ARG A 73 2.41 11.69 -6.97
N PRO A 74 1.18 11.19 -7.04
CA PRO A 74 0.67 9.93 -6.52
C PRO A 74 0.54 8.83 -7.60
N GLU A 75 1.41 8.79 -8.60
CA GLU A 75 1.21 8.01 -9.84
C GLU A 75 2.02 6.73 -9.88
N ARG A 76 3.29 6.75 -9.40
CA ARG A 76 4.18 5.60 -9.57
C ARG A 76 5.27 5.55 -8.50
N VAL A 77 5.55 4.35 -8.03
CA VAL A 77 6.73 4.03 -7.24
C VAL A 77 7.40 2.78 -7.81
N VAL A 78 8.73 2.82 -7.91
CA VAL A 78 9.55 1.66 -8.29
C VAL A 78 10.52 1.35 -7.17
N LEU A 79 10.54 0.10 -6.74
CA LEU A 79 11.48 -0.39 -5.73
C LEU A 79 12.34 -1.50 -6.32
N VAL A 80 13.59 -1.51 -5.92
CA VAL A 80 14.54 -2.59 -6.20
C VAL A 80 14.88 -3.28 -4.88
N GLY A 81 14.66 -4.59 -4.85
CA GLY A 81 14.92 -5.44 -3.69
C GLY A 81 16.00 -6.47 -3.99
N GLU A 82 16.92 -6.66 -3.05
CA GLU A 82 18.00 -7.64 -3.15
C GLU A 82 18.22 -8.34 -1.82
N GLY A 83 18.56 -9.62 -1.88
CA GLY A 83 18.92 -10.39 -0.69
C GLY A 83 18.61 -11.87 -0.83
N SER A 84 19.33 -12.70 -0.07
CA SER A 84 19.08 -14.15 0.00
C SER A 84 19.09 -14.87 -1.36
N GLY A 85 19.87 -14.40 -2.33
CA GLY A 85 19.94 -14.97 -3.69
C GLY A 85 18.70 -14.64 -4.55
N VAL A 86 17.98 -13.60 -4.21
CA VAL A 86 16.82 -13.07 -4.94
C VAL A 86 17.05 -11.60 -5.24
N ALA A 87 16.76 -11.18 -6.47
CA ALA A 87 16.60 -9.78 -6.86
C ALA A 87 15.19 -9.58 -7.37
N ALA A 88 14.58 -8.47 -6.98
CA ALA A 88 13.22 -8.09 -7.37
C ALA A 88 13.18 -6.64 -7.84
N VAL A 89 12.30 -6.35 -8.80
CA VAL A 89 11.94 -4.99 -9.19
C VAL A 89 10.43 -4.92 -9.14
N ASP A 90 9.92 -4.04 -8.29
CA ASP A 90 8.49 -3.81 -8.10
C ASP A 90 8.12 -2.45 -8.70
N ASP A 91 7.34 -2.44 -9.79
CA ASP A 91 6.79 -1.25 -10.45
C ASP A 91 5.29 -1.18 -10.13
N ILE A 92 4.90 -0.20 -9.33
CA ILE A 92 3.54 -0.02 -8.85
C ILE A 92 3.00 1.31 -9.38
N ARG A 93 1.90 1.24 -10.12
CA ARG A 93 1.25 2.39 -10.75
C ARG A 93 -0.14 2.59 -10.22
N PHE A 94 -0.51 3.84 -10.01
CA PHE A 94 -1.78 4.24 -9.43
C PHE A 94 -2.50 5.17 -10.41
N ALA A 95 -3.73 4.82 -10.76
CA ALA A 95 -4.58 5.61 -11.63
C ALA A 95 -5.96 5.81 -10.98
N GLU A 96 -6.61 6.92 -11.27
CA GLU A 96 -8.00 7.14 -10.86
C GLU A 96 -8.93 6.12 -11.51
N ALA A 97 -9.88 5.62 -10.74
CA ALA A 97 -10.91 4.69 -11.19
C ALA A 97 -12.25 5.04 -10.51
N GLY A 98 -13.05 5.87 -11.14
CA GLY A 98 -14.25 6.45 -10.52
C GLY A 98 -13.87 7.30 -9.30
N ALA A 99 -14.46 6.99 -8.14
CA ALA A 99 -14.13 7.67 -6.87
C ALA A 99 -12.94 7.05 -6.13
N GLY A 100 -12.34 5.98 -6.67
CA GLY A 100 -11.25 5.23 -6.05
C GLY A 100 -10.02 5.13 -6.93
N THR A 101 -9.23 4.08 -6.70
CA THR A 101 -7.92 3.89 -7.32
C THR A 101 -7.82 2.52 -7.98
N ARG A 102 -7.29 2.48 -9.21
CA ARG A 102 -6.74 1.28 -9.83
C ARG A 102 -5.24 1.22 -9.56
N ILE A 103 -4.77 0.06 -9.15
CA ILE A 103 -3.36 -0.21 -8.90
C ILE A 103 -2.91 -1.32 -9.85
N ASP A 104 -1.95 -1.00 -10.71
CA ASP A 104 -1.29 -1.94 -11.61
C ASP A 104 0.09 -2.28 -11.00
N TYR A 105 0.29 -3.54 -10.63
CA TYR A 105 1.51 -4.01 -9.97
C TYR A 105 2.26 -4.97 -10.87
N THR A 106 3.50 -4.66 -11.17
CA THR A 106 4.42 -5.53 -11.90
C THR A 106 5.61 -5.86 -11.02
N ALA A 107 5.89 -7.15 -10.81
CA ALA A 107 7.09 -7.60 -10.13
C ALA A 107 7.95 -8.47 -11.04
N ASP A 108 9.19 -8.09 -11.25
CA ASP A 108 10.21 -8.86 -11.95
C ASP A 108 11.14 -9.53 -10.92
N ILE A 109 11.00 -10.86 -10.78
CA ILE A 109 11.76 -11.65 -9.80
C ILE A 109 12.83 -12.45 -10.52
N ARG A 110 14.08 -12.33 -10.06
CA ARG A 110 15.23 -13.09 -10.54
C ARG A 110 15.86 -13.85 -9.38
N LEU A 111 16.04 -15.15 -9.55
CA LEU A 111 16.86 -15.93 -8.65
C LEU A 111 18.32 -15.86 -9.09
N GLU A 112 19.23 -15.77 -8.14
CA GLU A 112 20.68 -15.65 -8.35
C GLU A 112 21.43 -16.89 -7.89
N GLY A 113 22.69 -17.00 -8.31
CA GLY A 113 23.55 -18.12 -7.97
C GLY A 113 22.95 -19.47 -8.37
N LEU A 114 23.10 -20.48 -7.54
CA LEU A 114 22.58 -21.84 -7.75
C LEU A 114 21.04 -21.90 -7.77
N MET A 115 20.35 -20.97 -7.11
CA MET A 115 18.89 -20.90 -7.12
C MET A 115 18.33 -20.58 -8.52
N ARG A 116 19.12 -20.01 -9.42
CA ARG A 116 18.72 -19.76 -10.81
C ARG A 116 18.31 -21.05 -11.55
N LEU A 117 18.87 -22.19 -11.19
CA LEU A 117 18.57 -23.48 -11.81
C LEU A 117 17.15 -23.97 -11.50
N VAL A 118 16.58 -23.58 -10.37
CA VAL A 118 15.22 -23.97 -9.96
C VAL A 118 14.16 -22.96 -10.36
N GLN A 119 14.53 -21.79 -10.87
CA GLN A 119 13.60 -20.71 -11.26
C GLN A 119 12.48 -21.19 -12.21
N PRO A 120 12.73 -22.02 -13.26
CA PRO A 120 11.67 -22.46 -14.17
C PRO A 120 10.56 -23.25 -13.48
N PHE A 121 10.89 -23.96 -12.38
CA PHE A 121 9.93 -24.78 -11.64
C PHE A 121 9.12 -23.98 -10.61
N LEU A 122 9.59 -22.81 -10.21
CA LEU A 122 8.96 -21.96 -9.19
C LEU A 122 7.95 -20.94 -9.74
N GLY A 123 7.81 -20.82 -11.06
CA GLY A 123 6.96 -19.80 -11.68
C GLY A 123 5.50 -19.82 -11.23
N ARG A 124 4.93 -21.03 -10.99
CA ARG A 124 3.55 -21.15 -10.46
C ARG A 124 3.46 -20.70 -9.00
N ALA A 125 4.47 -21.03 -8.19
CA ALA A 125 4.52 -20.63 -6.79
C ALA A 125 4.65 -19.10 -6.66
N PHE A 126 5.53 -18.47 -7.44
CA PHE A 126 5.65 -17.00 -7.48
C PHE A 126 4.34 -16.31 -7.91
N LYS A 127 3.65 -16.84 -8.94
CA LYS A 127 2.35 -16.31 -9.35
C LYS A 127 1.29 -16.41 -8.25
N ALA A 128 1.28 -17.49 -7.49
CA ALA A 128 0.38 -17.64 -6.36
C ALA A 128 0.71 -16.63 -5.24
N LEU A 129 2.00 -16.43 -4.92
CA LEU A 129 2.44 -15.43 -3.96
C LEU A 129 2.01 -14.02 -4.38
N GLY A 130 2.23 -13.63 -5.65
CA GLY A 130 1.81 -12.33 -6.17
C GLY A 130 0.30 -12.10 -6.04
N ARG A 131 -0.53 -13.07 -6.45
CA ARG A 131 -2.01 -12.96 -6.29
C ARG A 131 -2.41 -12.80 -4.82
N ASN A 132 -1.78 -13.54 -3.91
CA ASN A 132 -2.08 -13.43 -2.48
C ASN A 132 -1.69 -12.07 -1.91
N ALA A 133 -0.54 -11.53 -2.33
CA ALA A 133 -0.07 -10.20 -1.95
C ALA A 133 -1.08 -9.13 -2.41
N LEU A 134 -1.50 -9.15 -3.68
CA LEU A 134 -2.44 -8.16 -4.21
C LEU A 134 -3.84 -8.30 -3.61
N ALA A 135 -4.32 -9.52 -3.36
CA ALA A 135 -5.57 -9.73 -2.64
C ALA A 135 -5.50 -9.20 -1.19
N GLY A 136 -4.34 -9.33 -0.54
CA GLY A 136 -4.09 -8.75 0.77
C GLY A 136 -4.05 -7.22 0.72
N MET A 137 -3.37 -6.65 -0.26
CA MET A 137 -3.31 -5.21 -0.49
C MET A 137 -4.72 -4.63 -0.68
N GLN A 138 -5.52 -5.22 -1.57
CA GLN A 138 -6.90 -4.77 -1.79
C GLN A 138 -7.71 -4.76 -0.50
N ARG A 139 -7.73 -5.88 0.25
CA ARG A 139 -8.46 -5.95 1.53
C ARG A 139 -8.02 -4.88 2.52
N THR A 140 -6.72 -4.63 2.61
CA THR A 140 -6.16 -3.63 3.54
C THR A 140 -6.56 -2.22 3.14
N LEU A 141 -6.50 -1.88 1.86
CA LEU A 141 -6.88 -0.57 1.36
C LEU A 141 -8.40 -0.33 1.50
N ASP A 142 -9.22 -1.34 1.20
CA ASP A 142 -10.68 -1.27 1.35
C ASP A 142 -11.08 -1.07 2.82
N ALA A 143 -10.41 -1.76 3.76
CA ALA A 143 -10.63 -1.59 5.19
C ALA A 143 -10.24 -0.18 5.67
N ARG A 144 -9.15 0.40 5.13
CA ARG A 144 -8.74 1.77 5.45
C ARG A 144 -9.77 2.79 4.98
N GLN A 145 -10.34 2.61 3.79
CA GLN A 145 -11.41 3.48 3.30
C GLN A 145 -12.67 3.37 4.16
N ALA A 146 -13.07 2.16 4.54
CA ALA A 146 -14.22 1.95 5.41
C ALA A 146 -14.03 2.64 6.78
N ALA A 147 -12.83 2.54 7.36
CA ALA A 147 -12.50 3.22 8.62
C ALA A 147 -12.55 4.75 8.48
N ALA A 148 -12.00 5.30 7.40
CA ALA A 148 -12.04 6.75 7.13
C ALA A 148 -13.48 7.26 6.99
N THR A 149 -14.33 6.53 6.28
CA THR A 149 -15.75 6.87 6.11
C THR A 149 -16.50 6.80 7.44
N ALA A 150 -16.23 5.81 8.28
CA ALA A 150 -16.85 5.67 9.60
C ALA A 150 -16.52 6.85 10.53
N VAL A 151 -15.25 7.29 10.52
CA VAL A 151 -14.81 8.46 11.30
C VAL A 151 -15.47 9.73 10.81
N ALA A 152 -15.55 9.94 9.48
CA ALA A 152 -16.21 11.11 8.89
C ALA A 152 -17.72 11.12 9.22
N GLY A 153 -18.40 9.98 9.17
CA GLY A 153 -19.81 9.84 9.54
C GLY A 153 -20.08 10.09 11.02
N ALA A 154 -19.16 9.72 11.91
CA ALA A 154 -19.28 9.96 13.35
C ALA A 154 -19.06 11.44 13.72
N ALA A 155 -18.31 12.19 12.92
CA ALA A 155 -18.06 13.63 13.15
C ALA A 155 -19.21 14.53 12.65
N ALA A 156 -20.10 14.05 11.80
CA ALA A 156 -21.16 14.83 11.17
C ALA A 156 -22.34 15.27 12.09
N PRO A 157 -22.74 14.57 13.17
CA PRO A 157 -23.90 14.98 13.97
C PRO A 157 -23.65 16.13 14.96
N ALA A 158 -22.39 16.49 15.26
CA ALA A 158 -22.12 17.54 16.25
C ALA A 158 -22.30 18.98 15.72
N ALA A 159 -22.23 19.22 14.42
CA ALA A 159 -22.36 20.55 13.82
C ALA A 159 -23.80 20.96 13.54
N ALA A 160 -24.74 20.02 13.48
CA ALA A 160 -26.16 20.32 13.15
C ALA A 160 -26.98 20.78 14.38
N LEU A 161 -26.49 20.59 15.61
CA LEU A 161 -27.20 20.96 16.84
C LEU A 161 -26.90 22.39 17.33
N ALA A 162 -25.97 23.11 16.73
CA ALA A 162 -25.54 24.43 17.20
C ALA A 162 -26.28 25.62 16.55
N VAL A 163 -27.16 25.39 15.57
CA VAL A 163 -27.81 26.49 14.79
C VAL A 163 -29.25 26.82 15.22
N THR A 164 -29.86 26.08 16.15
CA THR A 164 -31.28 26.30 16.52
C THR A 164 -31.53 27.02 17.86
N ALA A 165 -30.51 27.67 18.45
CA ALA A 165 -30.67 28.42 19.72
C ALA A 165 -30.40 29.92 19.59
N SER A 166 -31.05 30.58 18.62
CA SER A 166 -31.18 32.03 18.63
C SER A 166 -32.62 32.41 18.24
N GLY A 167 -33.51 32.24 19.20
CA GLY A 167 -34.85 32.81 19.11
C GLY A 167 -34.82 34.32 19.42
N PRO A 168 -35.71 35.13 18.84
CA PRO A 168 -35.73 36.58 19.03
C PRO A 168 -36.16 36.92 20.45
N GLY A 169 -35.38 37.78 21.11
CA GLY A 169 -35.73 38.36 22.39
C GLY A 169 -37.00 39.23 22.33
N PRO A 170 -37.72 39.40 23.43
CA PRO A 170 -38.99 40.10 23.47
C PRO A 170 -38.80 41.62 23.31
N THR A 171 -39.55 42.19 22.40
CA THR A 171 -39.80 43.63 22.30
C THR A 171 -40.55 44.08 23.53
N ALA A 172 -39.96 44.96 24.33
CA ALA A 172 -40.65 45.72 25.33
C ALA A 172 -41.25 46.97 24.70
N ASP A 173 -42.57 46.96 24.50
CA ASP A 173 -43.39 48.15 24.26
C ASP A 173 -43.87 48.64 25.59
N GLY A 174 -43.91 49.96 25.82
CA GLY A 174 -44.49 50.47 27.06
C GLY A 174 -44.27 51.95 27.31
N ALA A 175 -45.20 52.81 26.85
CA ALA A 175 -45.67 54.11 27.36
C ALA A 175 -44.61 55.18 27.65
#